data_d1ebe1a1f49b47b9f69ecfc6ae6b1ab8
#
_entry.id   d1ebe1a1f49b47b9f69ecfc6ae6b1ab8
#
_cell.length_a   1.000
_cell.length_b   1.000
_cell.length_c   1.000
_cell.angle_alpha   90.00
_cell.angle_beta   90.00
_cell.angle_gamma   90.00
#
_symmetry.space_group_name_H-M   'P 1'
#
loop_
_entity.id
_entity.type
_entity.pdbx_description
1 polymer ?
#
loop_
_entity_poly.entity_id
_entity_poly.type
_entity_poly.pdbx_seq_one_letter_code
_entity_poly.pdbx_strand_id
1 'polypeptide(L)'
;MASKTDAKVEFENAWVRIARVRYAAHEKTRYHDHPSTPTVYVYTTDGGRLRIIHDEKEEPVIRPVVKANAIRFNRGAAEHHQVEEMDGVASEYLRVELKISPVDLPDQDVRRAPGDSAPFENGMLRIRRVLCDAKSVCPASAHPEDPAVEVIGSRFRWVGANGREFLNTANTPVSIVRVELKSKPQK
;
A
#
# COMPACT_ATOMS: atom_id res chain seq x y z
N MET A 1 10.75 -26.52 1.05
CA MET A 1 11.75 -25.65 0.38
C MET A 1 11.26 -24.19 0.51
N ALA A 2 12.13 -23.24 0.93
CA ALA A 2 11.76 -21.83 0.97
C ALA A 2 11.52 -21.29 -0.44
N SER A 3 10.39 -20.62 -0.68
CA SER A 3 10.03 -20.08 -1.99
C SER A 3 10.68 -18.72 -2.21
N LYS A 4 10.81 -18.31 -3.47
CA LYS A 4 11.11 -16.92 -3.81
C LYS A 4 9.78 -16.16 -3.73
N THR A 5 9.68 -15.12 -2.90
CA THR A 5 8.47 -14.29 -2.84
C THR A 5 8.03 -13.91 -4.25
N ASP A 6 6.80 -14.23 -4.59
CA ASP A 6 6.24 -13.90 -5.91
C ASP A 6 5.86 -12.42 -5.94
N ALA A 7 6.86 -11.57 -6.17
CA ALA A 7 6.71 -10.14 -6.32
C ALA A 7 6.79 -9.76 -7.80
N LYS A 8 5.63 -9.47 -8.40
CA LYS A 8 5.53 -9.07 -9.79
C LYS A 8 5.35 -7.56 -9.91
N VAL A 9 6.29 -6.88 -10.57
CA VAL A 9 6.13 -5.47 -10.93
C VAL A 9 5.06 -5.35 -12.01
N GLU A 10 4.01 -4.57 -11.73
CA GLU A 10 2.87 -4.36 -12.63
C GLU A 10 2.87 -2.94 -13.24
N PHE A 11 3.52 -1.99 -12.59
CA PHE A 11 3.60 -0.61 -13.07
C PHE A 11 4.81 0.10 -12.52
N GLU A 12 5.41 0.97 -13.32
CA GLU A 12 6.48 1.86 -12.90
C GLU A 12 6.46 3.17 -13.71
N ASN A 13 6.69 4.29 -13.03
CA ASN A 13 6.91 5.60 -13.63
C ASN A 13 7.92 6.41 -12.81
N ALA A 14 8.00 7.74 -13.06
CA ALA A 14 8.90 8.61 -12.31
C ALA A 14 8.53 8.75 -10.82
N TRP A 15 7.28 8.47 -10.43
CA TRP A 15 6.73 8.70 -9.08
C TRP A 15 6.72 7.45 -8.22
N VAL A 16 6.38 6.32 -8.82
CA VAL A 16 6.13 5.07 -8.09
C VAL A 16 6.59 3.85 -8.88
N ARG A 17 6.88 2.79 -8.14
CA ARG A 17 6.96 1.42 -8.65
C ARG A 17 5.97 0.57 -7.88
N ILE A 18 5.06 -0.10 -8.58
CA ILE A 18 3.99 -0.90 -7.98
C ILE A 18 4.25 -2.37 -8.28
N ALA A 19 4.39 -3.16 -7.23
CA ALA A 19 4.54 -4.60 -7.32
C ALA A 19 3.41 -5.29 -6.56
N ARG A 20 2.88 -6.35 -7.15
CA ARG A 20 1.97 -7.29 -6.49
C ARG A 20 2.78 -8.35 -5.78
N VAL A 21 2.51 -8.57 -4.51
CA VAL A 21 3.16 -9.57 -3.67
C VAL A 21 2.12 -10.54 -3.17
N ARG A 22 2.44 -11.83 -3.27
CA ARG A 22 1.60 -12.93 -2.80
C ARG A 22 2.36 -13.80 -1.83
N TYR A 23 1.66 -14.25 -0.82
CA TYR A 23 2.09 -15.34 0.06
C TYR A 23 1.09 -16.48 -0.06
N ALA A 24 1.59 -17.68 -0.32
CA ALA A 24 0.78 -18.87 -0.21
C ALA A 24 0.54 -19.23 1.28
N ALA A 25 -0.47 -20.05 1.54
CA ALA A 25 -0.71 -20.62 2.86
C ALA A 25 0.55 -21.35 3.37
N HIS A 26 0.98 -21.06 4.60
CA HIS A 26 2.18 -21.61 5.24
C HIS A 26 3.48 -21.38 4.45
N GLU A 27 3.52 -20.36 3.59
CA GLU A 27 4.72 -20.06 2.84
C GLU A 27 5.81 -19.53 3.77
N LYS A 28 7.04 -20.01 3.55
CA LYS A 28 8.26 -19.45 4.11
C LYS A 28 9.14 -18.99 2.96
N THR A 29 9.39 -17.68 2.87
CA THR A 29 10.23 -17.10 1.82
C THR A 29 11.71 -17.42 2.08
N ARG A 30 12.57 -17.15 1.09
CA ARG A 30 14.00 -17.01 1.34
C ARG A 30 14.29 -15.65 1.97
N TYR A 31 15.46 -15.51 2.58
CA TYR A 31 15.97 -14.18 2.93
C TYR A 31 16.06 -13.32 1.66
N HIS A 32 15.63 -12.10 1.78
CA HIS A 32 15.65 -11.13 0.68
C HIS A 32 15.77 -9.70 1.22
N ASP A 33 16.27 -8.82 0.34
CA ASP A 33 16.51 -7.43 0.65
C ASP A 33 15.34 -6.55 0.20
N HIS A 34 15.05 -5.53 1.01
CA HIS A 34 14.22 -4.40 0.64
C HIS A 34 15.08 -3.13 0.58
N PRO A 35 14.98 -2.35 -0.52
CA PRO A 35 15.71 -1.10 -0.60
C PRO A 35 15.19 -0.07 0.40
N SER A 36 16.02 0.94 0.71
CA SER A 36 15.65 2.10 1.53
C SER A 36 14.68 3.02 0.78
N THR A 37 13.53 2.50 0.39
CA THR A 37 12.51 3.25 -0.36
C THR A 37 11.23 3.32 0.46
N PRO A 38 10.71 4.53 0.75
CA PRO A 38 9.42 4.67 1.41
C PRO A 38 8.34 3.91 0.65
N THR A 39 7.56 3.12 1.36
CA THR A 39 6.65 2.16 0.74
C THR A 39 5.30 2.12 1.43
N VAL A 40 4.23 2.17 0.63
CA VAL A 40 2.86 1.91 1.09
C VAL A 40 2.47 0.50 0.69
N TYR A 41 2.01 -0.27 1.66
CA TYR A 41 1.42 -1.60 1.46
C TYR A 41 -0.09 -1.47 1.54
N VAL A 42 -0.79 -1.90 0.50
CA VAL A 42 -2.27 -1.93 0.47
C VAL A 42 -2.69 -3.38 0.31
N TYR A 43 -3.27 -3.95 1.34
CA TYR A 43 -3.71 -5.35 1.32
C TYR A 43 -4.97 -5.48 0.46
N THR A 44 -4.91 -6.36 -0.53
CA THR A 44 -6.02 -6.61 -1.47
C THR A 44 -6.88 -7.80 -1.03
N THR A 45 -6.35 -8.62 -0.12
CA THR A 45 -7.05 -9.72 0.55
C THR A 45 -6.89 -9.66 2.06
N ASP A 46 -7.66 -10.44 2.78
CA ASP A 46 -7.34 -10.78 4.16
C ASP A 46 -6.01 -11.54 4.20
N GLY A 47 -5.30 -11.47 5.33
CA GLY A 47 -4.05 -12.19 5.54
C GLY A 47 -3.88 -12.65 6.97
N GLY A 48 -3.22 -13.79 7.15
CA GLY A 48 -2.84 -14.36 8.44
C GLY A 48 -1.69 -13.60 9.10
N ARG A 49 -1.29 -14.09 10.26
CA ARG A 49 -0.10 -13.59 10.95
C ARG A 49 1.16 -13.90 10.16
N LEU A 50 2.07 -12.95 10.14
CA LEU A 50 3.38 -13.12 9.51
C LEU A 50 4.47 -13.07 10.58
N ARG A 51 5.38 -14.03 10.54
CA ARG A 51 6.63 -14.01 11.29
C ARG A 51 7.71 -13.41 10.41
N ILE A 52 8.30 -12.29 10.83
CA ILE A 52 9.41 -11.62 10.13
C ILE A 52 10.68 -11.94 10.89
N ILE A 53 11.65 -12.51 10.22
CA ILE A 53 12.92 -12.97 10.78
C ILE A 53 14.02 -12.14 10.11
N HIS A 54 14.65 -11.22 10.85
CA HIS A 54 15.75 -10.40 10.34
C HIS A 54 17.10 -11.09 10.52
N ASP A 55 17.31 -11.72 11.66
CA ASP A 55 18.49 -12.54 11.99
C ASP A 55 18.01 -13.75 12.81
N GLU A 56 18.66 -14.91 12.63
CA GLU A 56 18.34 -16.11 13.42
C GLU A 56 18.63 -15.94 14.93
N LYS A 57 19.41 -14.93 15.29
CA LYS A 57 19.76 -14.61 16.69
C LYS A 57 18.82 -13.59 17.33
N GLU A 58 17.96 -12.95 16.55
CA GLU A 58 17.01 -11.96 17.02
C GLU A 58 15.61 -12.57 17.18
N GLU A 59 14.85 -12.04 18.14
CA GLU A 59 13.44 -12.42 18.30
C GLU A 59 12.64 -11.98 17.07
N PRO A 60 11.89 -12.92 16.45
CA PRO A 60 11.09 -12.59 15.28
C PRO A 60 10.00 -11.56 15.59
N VAL A 61 9.77 -10.66 14.66
CA VAL A 61 8.63 -9.74 14.73
C VAL A 61 7.37 -10.44 14.22
N ILE A 62 6.36 -10.56 15.07
CA ILE A 62 5.06 -11.12 14.69
C ILE A 62 4.13 -9.98 14.26
N ARG A 63 3.74 -9.97 12.99
CA ARG A 63 2.70 -9.08 12.49
C ARG A 63 1.34 -9.72 12.67
N PRO A 64 0.33 -8.96 13.15
CA PRO A 64 -1.01 -9.49 13.35
C PRO A 64 -1.71 -9.78 12.01
N VAL A 65 -2.84 -10.47 12.09
CA VAL A 65 -3.77 -10.63 10.97
C VAL A 65 -4.18 -9.28 10.39
N VAL A 66 -4.38 -9.25 9.08
CA VAL A 66 -4.84 -8.05 8.37
C VAL A 66 -6.14 -8.32 7.63
N LYS A 67 -6.88 -7.26 7.35
CA LYS A 67 -8.07 -7.29 6.51
C LYS A 67 -7.79 -6.65 5.16
N ALA A 68 -8.54 -7.06 4.17
CA ALA A 68 -8.55 -6.37 2.88
C ALA A 68 -8.76 -4.86 3.06
N ASN A 69 -8.09 -4.05 2.27
CA ASN A 69 -7.99 -2.59 2.40
C ASN A 69 -7.22 -2.09 3.64
N ALA A 70 -6.60 -2.97 4.42
CA ALA A 70 -5.62 -2.52 5.43
C ALA A 70 -4.44 -1.85 4.73
N ILE A 71 -3.83 -0.88 5.42
CA ILE A 71 -2.72 -0.08 4.90
C ILE A 71 -1.60 -0.11 5.92
N ARG A 72 -0.38 -0.18 5.39
CA ARG A 72 0.83 -0.02 6.17
C ARG A 72 1.77 0.91 5.42
N PHE A 73 2.46 1.78 6.14
CA PHE A 73 3.52 2.62 5.60
C PHE A 73 4.86 2.26 6.24
N ASN A 74 5.89 2.09 5.41
CA ASN A 74 7.29 1.98 5.82
C ASN A 74 8.03 3.22 5.32
N ARG A 75 8.76 3.89 6.20
CA ARG A 75 9.50 5.13 5.91
C ARG A 75 10.73 4.93 5.02
N GLY A 76 11.06 3.68 4.69
CA GLY A 76 12.17 3.35 3.79
C GLY A 76 13.45 2.95 4.53
N ALA A 77 13.36 2.30 5.67
CA ALA A 77 14.49 1.57 6.22
C ALA A 77 14.82 0.38 5.31
N ALA A 78 16.11 0.20 4.99
CA ALA A 78 16.55 -1.03 4.34
C ALA A 78 16.31 -2.20 5.28
N GLU A 79 15.76 -3.27 4.76
CA GLU A 79 15.47 -4.48 5.55
C GLU A 79 16.05 -5.70 4.82
N HIS A 80 16.69 -6.59 5.57
CA HIS A 80 17.06 -7.94 5.14
C HIS A 80 16.29 -8.92 6.00
N HIS A 81 15.36 -9.68 5.42
CA HIS A 81 14.53 -10.56 6.22
C HIS A 81 13.97 -11.76 5.44
N GLN A 82 13.47 -12.71 6.22
CA GLN A 82 12.65 -13.82 5.78
C GLN A 82 11.25 -13.67 6.35
N VAL A 83 10.23 -14.05 5.58
CA VAL A 83 8.83 -14.01 6.01
C VAL A 83 8.27 -15.43 6.06
N GLU A 84 7.51 -15.74 7.13
CA GLU A 84 6.78 -16.99 7.28
C GLU A 84 5.29 -16.69 7.55
N GLU A 85 4.41 -17.22 6.69
CA GLU A 85 2.97 -17.16 6.90
C GLU A 85 2.55 -18.26 7.89
N MET A 86 1.93 -17.88 9.03
CA MET A 86 1.75 -18.74 10.20
C MET A 86 0.39 -19.45 10.27
N ASP A 87 -0.65 -18.87 9.69
CA ASP A 87 -2.04 -19.26 9.92
C ASP A 87 -2.66 -20.09 8.77
N GLY A 88 -1.91 -20.35 7.72
CA GLY A 88 -2.42 -21.06 6.53
C GLY A 88 -3.35 -20.22 5.66
N VAL A 89 -3.23 -18.90 5.73
CA VAL A 89 -4.06 -17.94 4.98
C VAL A 89 -3.26 -17.32 3.85
N ALA A 90 -3.55 -17.74 2.62
CA ALA A 90 -2.96 -17.08 1.45
C ALA A 90 -3.37 -15.61 1.41
N SER A 91 -2.42 -14.72 1.12
CA SER A 91 -2.67 -13.28 1.11
C SER A 91 -2.00 -12.57 -0.06
N GLU A 92 -2.55 -11.41 -0.40
CA GLU A 92 -2.05 -10.57 -1.48
C GLU A 92 -2.07 -9.09 -1.05
N TYR A 93 -1.05 -8.35 -1.45
CA TYR A 93 -1.01 -6.90 -1.32
C TYR A 93 -0.28 -6.23 -2.49
N LEU A 94 -0.58 -4.96 -2.69
CA LEU A 94 0.19 -4.09 -3.56
C LEU A 94 1.26 -3.37 -2.74
N ARG A 95 2.50 -3.44 -3.20
CA ARG A 95 3.65 -2.72 -2.68
C ARG A 95 3.89 -1.51 -3.57
N VAL A 96 3.54 -0.32 -3.06
CA VAL A 96 3.73 0.95 -3.75
C VAL A 96 4.99 1.60 -3.22
N GLU A 97 6.10 1.41 -3.91
CA GLU A 97 7.40 2.04 -3.62
C GLU A 97 7.37 3.48 -4.15
N LEU A 98 7.73 4.43 -3.29
CA LEU A 98 7.63 5.85 -3.59
C LEU A 98 8.96 6.38 -4.09
N LYS A 99 9.02 6.76 -5.36
CA LYS A 99 10.21 7.36 -6.01
C LYS A 99 10.23 8.89 -5.85
N ILE A 100 9.70 9.38 -4.73
CA ILE A 100 9.59 10.80 -4.40
C ILE A 100 10.61 11.20 -3.35
N SER A 101 10.98 12.48 -3.33
CA SER A 101 11.94 12.99 -2.37
C SER A 101 11.40 12.84 -0.95
N PRO A 102 12.18 12.24 -0.02
CA PRO A 102 11.78 12.19 1.37
C PRO A 102 11.67 13.61 1.93
N VAL A 103 10.63 13.82 2.74
CA VAL A 103 10.45 15.06 3.50
C VAL A 103 10.45 14.66 4.96
N ASP A 104 11.39 15.20 5.70
CA ASP A 104 11.54 14.92 7.13
C ASP A 104 10.54 15.75 7.93
N LEU A 105 9.29 15.34 7.87
CA LEU A 105 8.22 15.91 8.66
C LEU A 105 7.59 14.82 9.53
N PRO A 106 7.24 15.15 10.79
CA PRO A 106 6.52 14.22 11.64
C PRO A 106 5.19 13.83 11.00
N ASP A 107 4.74 12.61 11.32
CA ASP A 107 3.39 12.18 10.97
C ASP A 107 2.39 13.17 11.61
N GLN A 108 1.48 13.66 10.81
CA GLN A 108 0.43 14.54 11.30
C GLN A 108 -0.82 13.70 11.57
N ASP A 109 -1.43 13.94 12.73
CA ASP A 109 -2.78 13.45 13.00
C ASP A 109 -3.74 14.15 12.05
N VAL A 110 -4.25 13.40 11.10
CA VAL A 110 -5.21 13.94 10.12
C VAL A 110 -6.58 14.05 10.76
N ARG A 111 -7.05 15.27 10.97
CA ARG A 111 -8.44 15.50 11.38
C ARG A 111 -9.38 14.93 10.32
N ARG A 112 -10.26 14.02 10.74
CA ARG A 112 -11.25 13.40 9.87
C ARG A 112 -12.35 14.40 9.53
N ALA A 113 -12.61 14.62 8.25
CA ALA A 113 -13.87 15.21 7.82
C ALA A 113 -15.00 14.16 7.96
N PRO A 114 -16.26 14.57 8.22
CA PRO A 114 -17.39 13.66 8.22
C PRO A 114 -17.46 12.88 6.88
N GLY A 115 -17.47 11.55 6.96
CA GLY A 115 -17.50 10.68 5.78
C GLY A 115 -16.15 10.40 5.12
N ASP A 116 -15.07 11.07 5.52
CA ASP A 116 -13.72 10.85 5.02
C ASP A 116 -12.87 10.13 6.10
N SER A 117 -12.41 8.93 5.81
CA SER A 117 -11.42 8.28 6.66
C SER A 117 -10.03 8.53 6.08
N ALA A 118 -9.32 9.51 6.63
CA ALA A 118 -7.92 9.75 6.33
C ALA A 118 -7.05 8.94 7.32
N PRO A 119 -6.59 7.75 6.94
CA PRO A 119 -5.82 6.90 7.83
C PRO A 119 -4.42 7.43 8.10
N PHE A 120 -3.86 8.28 7.21
CA PHE A 120 -2.50 8.72 7.34
C PHE A 120 -2.19 9.94 6.47
N GLU A 121 -1.39 10.88 6.98
CA GLU A 121 -0.79 11.97 6.22
C GLU A 121 0.56 12.38 6.81
N ASN A 122 1.53 12.67 5.95
CA ASN A 122 2.79 13.31 6.31
C ASN A 122 3.22 14.29 5.21
N GLY A 123 4.47 14.76 5.24
CA GLY A 123 4.99 15.67 4.21
C GLY A 123 5.13 15.07 2.81
N MET A 124 5.20 13.74 2.70
CA MET A 124 5.41 13.02 1.44
C MET A 124 4.10 12.65 0.75
N LEU A 125 3.12 12.21 1.51
CA LEU A 125 1.91 11.60 0.99
C LEU A 125 0.71 11.81 1.92
N ARG A 126 -0.46 11.59 1.34
CA ARG A 126 -1.74 11.53 2.05
C ARG A 126 -2.46 10.25 1.61
N ILE A 127 -2.90 9.45 2.57
CA ILE A 127 -3.68 8.24 2.30
C ILE A 127 -5.12 8.49 2.73
N ARG A 128 -6.05 8.28 1.81
CA ARG A 128 -7.49 8.44 2.00
C ARG A 128 -8.20 7.13 1.74
N ARG A 129 -9.31 6.88 2.47
CA ARG A 129 -10.32 5.91 2.06
C ARG A 129 -11.52 6.66 1.55
N VAL A 130 -11.90 6.37 0.32
CA VAL A 130 -13.01 7.00 -0.37
C VAL A 130 -14.07 5.94 -0.62
N LEU A 131 -15.27 6.15 -0.07
CA LEU A 131 -16.43 5.31 -0.38
C LEU A 131 -17.14 5.90 -1.58
N CYS A 132 -17.32 5.09 -2.61
CA CYS A 132 -18.05 5.45 -3.82
C CYS A 132 -19.35 4.68 -3.89
N ASP A 133 -20.44 5.39 -3.96
CA ASP A 133 -21.75 4.77 -4.12
C ASP A 133 -21.88 3.97 -5.43
N ALA A 134 -22.82 3.05 -5.47
CA ALA A 134 -23.13 2.29 -6.68
C ALA A 134 -23.55 3.24 -7.82
N LYS A 135 -23.09 2.97 -9.04
CA LYS A 135 -23.46 3.72 -10.25
C LYS A 135 -23.22 5.22 -10.17
N SER A 136 -22.21 5.64 -9.41
CA SER A 136 -21.89 7.05 -9.19
C SER A 136 -20.44 7.40 -9.54
N VAL A 137 -20.21 8.68 -9.79
CA VAL A 137 -18.86 9.24 -9.84
C VAL A 137 -18.34 9.31 -8.40
N CYS A 138 -17.14 8.80 -8.19
CA CYS A 138 -16.51 8.83 -6.88
C CYS A 138 -16.10 10.25 -6.49
N PRO A 139 -16.12 10.58 -5.20
CA PRO A 139 -15.63 11.87 -4.73
C PRO A 139 -14.22 12.17 -5.24
N ALA A 140 -14.07 13.34 -5.85
CA ALA A 140 -12.78 13.82 -6.31
C ALA A 140 -11.79 14.01 -5.14
N SER A 141 -10.49 14.07 -5.44
CA SER A 141 -9.53 14.53 -4.47
C SER A 141 -9.75 16.01 -4.17
N ALA A 142 -9.62 16.41 -2.90
CA ALA A 142 -9.53 17.82 -2.52
C ALA A 142 -8.22 18.46 -3.03
N HIS A 143 -7.27 17.65 -3.50
CA HIS A 143 -5.97 18.06 -4.01
C HIS A 143 -5.75 17.44 -5.41
N PRO A 144 -6.47 17.88 -6.43
CA PRO A 144 -6.38 17.31 -7.77
C PRO A 144 -4.99 17.52 -8.41
N GLU A 145 -4.22 18.48 -7.92
CA GLU A 145 -2.84 18.73 -8.32
C GLU A 145 -1.86 17.62 -7.89
N ASP A 146 -2.18 16.87 -6.84
CA ASP A 146 -1.36 15.76 -6.35
C ASP A 146 -1.67 14.50 -7.16
N PRO A 147 -0.68 13.90 -7.84
CA PRO A 147 -0.90 12.61 -8.48
C PRO A 147 -1.12 11.52 -7.44
N ALA A 148 -1.83 10.46 -7.82
CA ALA A 148 -2.21 9.41 -6.89
C ALA A 148 -2.14 8.00 -7.48
N VAL A 149 -1.98 7.02 -6.58
CA VAL A 149 -2.32 5.62 -6.82
C VAL A 149 -3.66 5.34 -6.15
N GLU A 150 -4.63 4.86 -6.91
CA GLU A 150 -5.90 4.40 -6.37
C GLU A 150 -6.00 2.87 -6.45
N VAL A 151 -6.25 2.24 -5.30
CA VAL A 151 -6.45 0.79 -5.19
C VAL A 151 -7.93 0.52 -4.96
N ILE A 152 -8.52 -0.33 -5.82
CA ILE A 152 -9.94 -0.66 -5.86
C ILE A 152 -10.08 -2.19 -5.87
N GLY A 153 -10.40 -2.77 -4.74
CA GLY A 153 -10.32 -4.22 -4.55
C GLY A 153 -8.92 -4.74 -4.86
N SER A 154 -8.78 -5.67 -5.81
CA SER A 154 -7.48 -6.21 -6.23
C SER A 154 -6.81 -5.43 -7.37
N ARG A 155 -7.41 -4.36 -7.87
CA ARG A 155 -6.89 -3.56 -8.98
C ARG A 155 -6.33 -2.24 -8.48
N PHE A 156 -5.50 -1.61 -9.31
CA PHE A 156 -5.06 -0.24 -9.09
C PHE A 156 -5.11 0.55 -10.39
N ARG A 157 -5.10 1.86 -10.26
CA ARG A 157 -4.86 2.80 -11.36
C ARG A 157 -3.91 3.91 -10.91
N TRP A 158 -3.13 4.41 -11.83
CA TRP A 158 -2.38 5.66 -11.69
C TRP A 158 -3.26 6.83 -12.11
N VAL A 159 -3.31 7.87 -11.29
CA VAL A 159 -4.02 9.12 -11.56
C VAL A 159 -2.99 10.22 -11.57
N GLY A 160 -2.70 10.79 -12.72
CA GLY A 160 -1.82 11.97 -12.84
C GLY A 160 -2.47 13.21 -12.21
N ALA A 161 -1.67 14.26 -12.02
CA ALA A 161 -2.20 15.56 -11.58
C ALA A 161 -3.39 15.99 -12.47
N ASN A 162 -4.47 16.45 -11.85
CA ASN A 162 -5.74 16.79 -12.51
C ASN A 162 -6.36 15.62 -13.30
N GLY A 163 -6.08 14.40 -12.87
CA GLY A 163 -6.60 13.18 -13.50
C GLY A 163 -8.10 13.04 -13.37
N ARG A 164 -8.66 12.17 -14.21
CA ARG A 164 -10.11 11.96 -14.26
C ARG A 164 -10.62 11.21 -13.03
N GLU A 165 -11.80 11.61 -12.59
CA GLU A 165 -12.56 10.92 -11.56
C GLU A 165 -12.83 9.45 -11.93
N PHE A 166 -13.05 8.63 -10.92
CA PHE A 166 -13.45 7.23 -11.10
C PHE A 166 -14.97 7.12 -11.11
N LEU A 167 -15.51 6.44 -12.11
CA LEU A 167 -16.93 6.07 -12.15
C LEU A 167 -17.08 4.63 -11.62
N ASN A 168 -17.77 4.48 -10.51
CA ASN A 168 -18.19 3.17 -10.04
C ASN A 168 -19.35 2.66 -10.89
N THR A 169 -19.07 1.74 -11.79
CA THR A 169 -20.09 1.10 -12.65
C THR A 169 -20.75 -0.11 -12.02
N ALA A 170 -20.31 -0.55 -10.84
CA ALA A 170 -20.88 -1.69 -10.13
C ALA A 170 -22.26 -1.35 -9.51
N ASN A 171 -23.04 -2.38 -9.22
CA ASN A 171 -24.34 -2.24 -8.54
C ASN A 171 -24.20 -2.11 -7.01
N THR A 172 -22.97 -2.12 -6.50
CA THR A 172 -22.65 -2.02 -5.07
C THR A 172 -21.64 -0.91 -4.85
N PRO A 173 -21.64 -0.29 -3.67
CA PRO A 173 -20.56 0.65 -3.28
C PRO A 173 -19.20 -0.02 -3.34
N VAL A 174 -18.16 0.77 -3.68
CA VAL A 174 -16.76 0.32 -3.65
C VAL A 174 -15.94 1.23 -2.76
N SER A 175 -14.97 0.65 -2.07
CA SER A 175 -13.99 1.40 -1.29
C SER A 175 -12.71 1.55 -2.10
N ILE A 176 -12.18 2.77 -2.17
CA ILE A 176 -10.91 3.10 -2.80
C ILE A 176 -9.91 3.49 -1.72
N VAL A 177 -8.73 2.89 -1.75
CA VAL A 177 -7.57 3.42 -1.04
C VAL A 177 -6.83 4.33 -2.02
N ARG A 178 -6.82 5.63 -1.72
CA ARG A 178 -6.14 6.65 -2.53
C ARG A 178 -4.85 7.08 -1.82
N VAL A 179 -3.72 6.90 -2.48
CA VAL A 179 -2.39 7.32 -2.04
C VAL A 179 -2.00 8.54 -2.88
N GLU A 180 -2.17 9.73 -2.34
CA GLU A 180 -1.85 11.01 -2.97
C GLU A 180 -0.41 11.40 -2.66
N LEU A 181 0.36 11.79 -3.68
CA LEU A 181 1.79 12.08 -3.58
C LEU A 181 2.03 13.60 -3.51
N LYS A 182 2.43 14.08 -2.34
CA LYS A 182 2.66 15.52 -2.06
C LYS A 182 4.05 16.00 -2.46
N SER A 183 5.05 15.12 -2.39
CA SER A 183 6.43 15.43 -2.78
C SER A 183 6.68 15.14 -4.25
N LYS A 184 7.66 15.81 -4.83
CA LYS A 184 8.06 15.61 -6.22
C LYS A 184 8.91 14.36 -6.41
N PRO A 185 8.96 13.78 -7.61
CA PRO A 185 9.88 12.69 -7.94
C PRO A 185 11.33 13.06 -7.63
N GLN A 186 12.09 12.06 -7.24
CA GLN A 186 13.56 12.20 -7.18
C GLN A 186 14.09 12.38 -8.61
N LYS A 187 15.07 13.27 -8.77
CA LYS A 187 15.77 13.50 -10.04
C LYS A 187 16.78 12.39 -10.31
#